data_e4c400a5cb5a4acf7a88dea8898e083a
#
_entry.id   e4c400a5cb5a4acf7a88dea8898e083a
#
_cell.length_a   1.000
_cell.length_b   1.000
_cell.length_c   1.000
_cell.angle_alpha   90.00
_cell.angle_beta   90.00
_cell.angle_gamma   90.00
#
_symmetry.space_group_name_H-M   'P 1'
#
loop_
_entity.id
_entity.type
_entity.pdbx_description
1 polymer ?
#
loop_
_entity_poly.entity_id
_entity_poly.type
_entity_poly.pdbx_seq_one_letter_code
_entity_poly.pdbx_strand_id
1 'polypeptide(L)'
;DIGDVPVIPHNIHRSYELMEEAVGTLMDRGIVPIGIGGDHSITLASLRAAAKRYGPVAMIHFDSHTDTWDTYYDEKYWHGSPFIRA
;
A
#
# COMPACT_ATOMS: atom_id res chain seq x y z
N ASP A 1 -0.35 17.06 -8.22
CA ASP A 1 -0.39 16.82 -6.76
C ASP A 1 -1.84 16.85 -6.28
N ILE A 2 -2.30 15.80 -5.64
CA ILE A 2 -3.64 15.70 -5.08
C ILE A 2 -3.67 15.96 -3.56
N GLY A 3 -2.53 16.29 -2.97
CA GLY A 3 -2.38 16.45 -1.52
C GLY A 3 -2.20 15.12 -0.80
N ASP A 4 -2.40 15.15 0.50
CA ASP A 4 -2.18 14.02 1.38
C ASP A 4 -3.44 13.15 1.51
N VAL A 5 -3.25 11.83 1.55
CA VAL A 5 -4.31 10.92 1.95
C VAL A 5 -4.40 10.93 3.48
N PRO A 6 -5.58 11.18 4.05
CA PRO A 6 -5.73 11.16 5.50
C PRO A 6 -5.48 9.75 6.05
N VAL A 7 -4.62 9.65 7.04
CA VAL A 7 -4.38 8.41 7.77
C VAL A 7 -5.01 8.51 9.17
N ILE A 8 -5.44 7.38 9.68
CA ILE A 8 -6.06 7.32 11.01
C ILE A 8 -5.02 6.78 11.99
N PRO A 9 -4.50 7.62 12.90
CA PRO A 9 -3.57 7.16 13.93
C PRO A 9 -4.14 5.96 14.69
N HIS A 10 -3.29 4.98 14.97
CA HIS A 10 -3.63 3.73 15.68
C HIS A 10 -4.66 2.82 14.97
N ASN A 11 -5.01 3.09 13.71
CA ASN A 11 -5.89 2.24 12.91
C ASN A 11 -5.30 2.02 11.51
N ILE A 12 -4.37 1.08 11.41
CA ILE A 12 -3.67 0.79 10.16
C ILE A 12 -4.65 0.25 9.08
N HIS A 13 -5.63 -0.55 9.47
CA HIS A 13 -6.59 -1.10 8.52
C HIS A 13 -7.44 -0.01 7.88
N ARG A 14 -7.93 0.94 8.68
CA ARG A 14 -8.69 2.07 8.16
C ARG A 14 -7.82 2.99 7.29
N SER A 15 -6.57 3.19 7.66
CA SER A 15 -5.60 3.93 6.85
C SER A 15 -5.36 3.26 5.50
N TYR A 16 -5.23 1.92 5.46
CA TYR A 16 -5.12 1.18 4.21
C TYR A 16 -6.34 1.34 3.32
N GLU A 17 -7.55 1.26 3.88
CA GLU A 17 -8.79 1.47 3.11
C GLU A 17 -8.83 2.84 2.44
N LEU A 18 -8.46 3.90 3.17
CA LEU A 18 -8.45 5.26 2.64
C LEU A 18 -7.38 5.44 1.54
N MET A 19 -6.20 4.87 1.74
CA MET A 19 -5.14 4.90 0.71
C MET A 19 -5.53 4.09 -0.53
N GLU A 20 -6.11 2.91 -0.34
CA GLU A 20 -6.58 2.03 -1.41
C GLU A 20 -7.68 2.71 -2.24
N GLU A 21 -8.63 3.39 -1.59
CA GLU A 21 -9.68 4.17 -2.25
C GLU A 21 -9.10 5.34 -3.06
N ALA A 22 -8.18 6.10 -2.48
CA ALA A 22 -7.55 7.23 -3.16
C ALA A 22 -6.77 6.79 -4.41
N VAL A 23 -5.94 5.75 -4.28
CA VAL A 23 -5.16 5.18 -5.39
C VAL A 23 -6.10 4.60 -6.45
N GLY A 24 -7.11 3.83 -6.04
CA GLY A 24 -8.09 3.24 -6.95
C GLY A 24 -8.86 4.28 -7.74
N THR A 25 -9.27 5.38 -7.10
CA THR A 25 -9.96 6.49 -7.77
C THR A 25 -9.11 7.11 -8.88
N LEU A 26 -7.81 7.29 -8.63
CA LEU A 26 -6.89 7.79 -9.67
C LEU A 26 -6.75 6.79 -10.82
N MET A 27 -6.58 5.51 -10.52
CA MET A 27 -6.47 4.46 -11.53
C MET A 27 -7.75 4.35 -12.37
N ASP A 28 -8.93 4.50 -11.76
CA ASP A 28 -10.22 4.47 -12.47
C ASP A 28 -10.38 5.62 -13.47
N ARG A 29 -9.65 6.71 -13.24
CA ARG A 29 -9.58 7.85 -14.18
C ARG A 29 -8.46 7.72 -15.19
N GLY A 30 -7.78 6.58 -15.25
CA GLY A 30 -6.64 6.35 -16.15
C GLY A 30 -5.36 7.09 -15.75
N ILE A 31 -5.26 7.54 -14.50
CA ILE A 31 -4.10 8.24 -13.98
C ILE A 31 -3.14 7.23 -13.34
N VAL A 32 -1.86 7.36 -13.63
CA VAL A 32 -0.81 6.59 -12.95
C VAL A 32 -0.45 7.31 -11.64
N PRO A 33 -0.81 6.76 -10.48
CA PRO A 33 -0.50 7.39 -9.21
C PRO A 33 0.98 7.22 -8.85
N ILE A 34 1.55 8.24 -8.23
CA ILE A 34 2.87 8.19 -7.60
C ILE A 34 2.66 8.50 -6.11
N GLY A 35 2.89 7.50 -5.26
CA GLY A 35 2.83 7.66 -3.81
C GLY A 35 4.17 8.10 -3.24
N ILE A 36 4.15 9.13 -2.40
CA ILE A 36 5.32 9.58 -1.65
C ILE A 36 4.92 9.59 -0.18
N GLY A 37 5.70 8.99 0.65
CA GLY A 37 5.42 9.16 2.04
C GLY A 37 5.62 7.94 2.86
N GLY A 38 5.31 8.02 4.12
CA GLY A 38 5.25 7.02 5.13
C GLY A 38 6.35 5.97 5.15
N ASP A 39 6.11 4.94 5.92
CA ASP A 39 6.92 3.74 5.87
C ASP A 39 6.45 2.81 4.73
N HIS A 40 7.16 1.70 4.52
CA HIS A 40 6.92 0.83 3.37
C HIS A 40 5.57 0.07 3.44
N SER A 41 4.88 0.11 4.57
CA SER A 41 3.56 -0.52 4.70
C SER A 41 2.51 0.05 3.73
N ILE A 42 2.66 1.31 3.31
CA ILE A 42 1.74 1.96 2.36
C ILE A 42 1.67 1.26 1.00
N THR A 43 2.73 0.55 0.62
CA THR A 43 2.78 -0.20 -0.64
C THR A 43 1.68 -1.25 -0.73
N LEU A 44 1.30 -1.85 0.39
CA LEU A 44 0.23 -2.85 0.41
C LEU A 44 -1.11 -2.28 -0.09
N ALA A 45 -1.46 -1.05 0.30
CA ALA A 45 -2.67 -0.38 -0.15
C ALA A 45 -2.65 -0.14 -1.67
N SER A 46 -1.51 0.30 -2.20
CA SER A 46 -1.33 0.52 -3.64
C SER A 46 -1.43 -0.77 -4.45
N LEU A 47 -0.82 -1.85 -3.95
CA LEU A 47 -0.91 -3.17 -4.59
C LEU A 47 -2.33 -3.72 -4.58
N ARG A 48 -3.07 -3.55 -3.48
CA ARG A 48 -4.48 -3.94 -3.39
C ARG A 48 -5.35 -3.18 -4.39
N ALA A 49 -5.17 -1.87 -4.49
CA ALA A 49 -5.88 -1.04 -5.48
C ALA A 49 -5.59 -1.49 -6.92
N ALA A 50 -4.31 -1.75 -7.23
CA ALA A 50 -3.91 -2.23 -8.55
C ALA A 50 -4.48 -3.61 -8.84
N ALA A 51 -4.42 -4.54 -7.90
CA ALA A 51 -4.95 -5.89 -8.06
C ALA A 51 -6.48 -5.92 -8.25
N LYS A 52 -7.21 -5.05 -7.56
CA LYS A 52 -8.67 -4.91 -7.76
C LYS A 52 -9.02 -4.48 -9.18
N ARG A 53 -8.21 -3.60 -9.78
CA ARG A 53 -8.48 -3.06 -11.11
C ARG A 53 -7.96 -3.94 -12.24
N TYR A 54 -6.77 -4.50 -12.10
CA TYR A 54 -6.06 -5.18 -13.20
C TYR A 54 -5.93 -6.69 -13.00
N GLY A 55 -6.35 -7.22 -11.84
CA GLY A 55 -6.05 -8.59 -11.46
C GLY A 55 -4.61 -8.73 -10.95
N PRO A 56 -4.03 -9.92 -11.00
CA PRO A 56 -2.65 -10.13 -10.58
C PRO A 56 -1.67 -9.23 -11.33
N VAL A 57 -0.82 -8.52 -10.60
CA VAL A 57 0.17 -7.60 -11.15
C VAL A 57 1.58 -8.09 -10.88
N ALA A 58 2.49 -7.82 -11.81
CA ALA A 58 3.93 -7.96 -11.57
C ALA A 58 4.46 -6.69 -10.91
N MET A 59 5.47 -6.84 -10.07
CA MET A 59 6.07 -5.73 -9.33
C MET A 59 7.58 -5.73 -9.55
N ILE A 60 8.16 -4.54 -9.66
CA ILE A 60 9.59 -4.32 -9.57
C ILE A 60 9.86 -3.60 -8.25
N HIS A 61 10.69 -4.19 -7.41
CA HIS A 61 11.00 -3.69 -6.07
C HIS A 61 12.49 -3.34 -5.98
N PHE A 62 12.81 -2.08 -5.68
CA PHE A 62 14.16 -1.60 -5.44
C PHE A 62 14.32 -1.30 -3.96
N ASP A 63 14.87 -2.23 -3.22
CA ASP A 63 15.08 -2.14 -1.77
C ASP A 63 16.25 -3.03 -1.35
N SER A 64 16.86 -2.74 -0.22
CA SER A 64 17.86 -3.61 0.41
C SER A 64 17.24 -4.76 1.21
N HIS A 65 15.92 -4.75 1.43
CA HIS A 65 15.17 -5.75 2.18
C HIS A 65 14.08 -6.36 1.31
N THR A 66 13.65 -7.57 1.65
CA THR A 66 12.59 -8.28 0.91
C THR A 66 11.18 -7.88 1.35
N ASP A 67 11.04 -7.36 2.57
CA ASP A 67 9.78 -6.96 3.20
C ASP A 67 8.68 -8.03 3.14
N THR A 68 9.12 -9.27 3.36
CA THR A 68 8.30 -10.48 3.38
C THR A 68 8.22 -11.12 4.78
N TRP A 69 8.51 -10.37 5.82
CA TRP A 69 8.40 -10.86 7.19
C TRP A 69 6.95 -11.03 7.59
N ASP A 70 6.64 -12.10 8.30
CA ASP A 70 5.25 -12.39 8.67
C ASP A 70 4.77 -11.50 9.82
N THR A 71 5.46 -11.52 10.95
CA THR A 71 5.06 -10.78 12.14
C THR A 71 6.24 -10.08 12.79
N TYR A 72 5.94 -8.99 13.49
CA TYR A 72 6.87 -8.28 14.37
C TYR A 72 6.10 -7.84 15.61
N TYR A 73 6.51 -8.31 16.80
CA TYR A 73 5.77 -8.12 18.05
C TYR A 73 4.27 -8.46 17.92
N ASP A 74 3.96 -9.60 17.31
CA ASP A 74 2.60 -10.09 17.01
C ASP A 74 1.79 -9.20 16.04
N GLU A 75 2.37 -8.11 15.52
CA GLU A 75 1.74 -7.29 14.48
C GLU A 75 2.05 -7.86 13.09
N LYS A 76 1.00 -8.02 12.30
CA LYS A 76 1.08 -8.57 10.93
C LYS A 76 1.20 -7.49 9.86
N TYR A 77 0.78 -6.26 10.16
CA TYR A 77 0.74 -5.14 9.23
C TYR A 77 1.72 -4.06 9.67
N TRP A 78 2.93 -4.10 9.11
CA TRP A 78 4.02 -3.19 9.42
C TRP A 78 4.92 -3.02 8.19
N HIS A 79 5.91 -2.13 8.25
CA HIS A 79 6.73 -1.80 7.08
C HIS A 79 7.53 -2.96 6.49
N GLY A 80 7.86 -3.99 7.26
CA GLY A 80 8.59 -5.17 6.79
C GLY A 80 7.71 -6.31 6.27
N SER A 81 6.39 -6.12 6.18
CA SER A 81 5.45 -7.19 5.79
C SER A 81 4.56 -6.90 4.57
N PRO A 82 4.73 -5.83 3.79
CA PRO A 82 3.77 -5.51 2.74
C PRO A 82 3.63 -6.62 1.71
N PHE A 83 4.71 -7.28 1.34
CA PHE A 83 4.68 -8.26 0.25
C PHE A 83 4.20 -9.64 0.67
N ILE A 84 4.40 -10.07 1.92
CA ILE A 84 3.78 -11.30 2.40
C ILE A 84 2.26 -11.13 2.56
N ARG A 85 1.78 -9.89 2.79
CA ARG A 85 0.34 -9.58 2.85
C ARG A 85 -0.27 -9.39 1.46
N ALA A 86 0.53 -9.00 0.49
CA ALA A 86 0.08 -8.85 -0.88
C ALA A 86 -0.15 -10.19 -1.58
#